data_159ae2b862bc2ae6175c8515a12278d8
#
_entry.id   159ae2b862bc2ae6175c8515a12278d8
#
_cell.length_a   1.000
_cell.length_b   1.000
_cell.length_c   1.000
_cell.angle_alpha   90.00
_cell.angle_beta   90.00
_cell.angle_gamma   90.00
#
_symmetry.space_group_name_H-M   'P 1'
#
loop_
_entity.id
_entity.type
_entity.pdbx_description
1 polymer ?
#
loop_
_entity_poly.entity_id
_entity_poly.type
_entity_poly.pdbx_seq_one_letter_code
_entity_poly.pdbx_strand_id
1 'polypeptide(L)'
;QFLEELKDIQLIFAHNDVTAKTAADICKKEGINHIQFIGVDALPGTGLDWVANKTLLASVLYPNGGAEAIRTAHQLLNNQNVSRKIELKTIMVDSSNIVMLQQQINKINSQQKNIVRQQQLIDEQTQIFNTQRNLILFLLGSLALIIAFAGLLLYLRKKIVTANKTLQIQNDEITVQSNQII
;
A
#
# COMPACT_ATOMS: atom_id res chain seq x y z
N GLN A 1 37.11 -31.97 25.56
CA GLN A 1 37.54 -32.59 24.29
C GLN A 1 37.18 -31.65 23.11
N PHE A 2 35.92 -31.22 22.93
CA PHE A 2 35.50 -30.34 21.81
C PHE A 2 36.25 -28.97 21.81
N LEU A 3 36.45 -28.32 22.99
CA LEU A 3 37.17 -27.05 23.06
C LEU A 3 38.68 -27.18 22.72
N GLU A 4 39.27 -28.34 22.92
CA GLU A 4 40.65 -28.61 22.51
C GLU A 4 40.79 -28.65 20.99
N GLU A 5 39.80 -29.22 20.30
CA GLU A 5 39.77 -29.30 18.82
C GLU A 5 39.65 -27.90 18.17
N LEU A 6 39.05 -26.91 18.86
CA LEU A 6 38.93 -25.55 18.37
C LEU A 6 40.25 -24.76 18.35
N LYS A 7 41.31 -25.21 19.03
CA LYS A 7 42.56 -24.48 19.10
C LYS A 7 43.26 -24.30 17.77
N ASP A 8 43.10 -25.25 16.86
CA ASP A 8 43.73 -25.25 15.53
C ASP A 8 42.80 -24.69 14.44
N ILE A 9 41.52 -24.38 14.77
CA ILE A 9 40.56 -23.85 13.83
C ILE A 9 40.69 -22.34 13.74
N GLN A 10 40.87 -21.82 12.52
CA GLN A 10 40.97 -20.38 12.26
C GLN A 10 39.64 -19.80 11.72
N LEU A 11 38.82 -20.61 11.09
CA LEU A 11 37.59 -20.18 10.43
C LEU A 11 36.46 -21.21 10.62
N ILE A 12 35.27 -20.75 10.97
CA ILE A 12 34.05 -21.53 11.02
C ILE A 12 33.05 -20.95 10.01
N PHE A 13 32.59 -21.77 9.09
CA PHE A 13 31.51 -21.47 8.19
C PHE A 13 30.21 -22.09 8.73
N ALA A 14 29.19 -21.27 8.94
CA ALA A 14 27.87 -21.70 9.39
C ALA A 14 26.84 -21.50 8.26
N HIS A 15 25.84 -22.37 8.20
CA HIS A 15 24.81 -22.35 7.16
C HIS A 15 23.86 -21.16 7.24
N ASN A 16 23.88 -20.39 8.34
CA ASN A 16 23.19 -19.10 8.46
C ASN A 16 23.91 -18.17 9.45
N ASP A 17 23.57 -16.89 9.41
CA ASP A 17 24.19 -15.85 10.24
C ASP A 17 23.92 -16.03 11.74
N VAL A 18 22.71 -16.49 12.10
CA VAL A 18 22.35 -16.70 13.52
C VAL A 18 23.20 -17.77 14.14
N THR A 19 23.42 -18.88 13.44
CA THR A 19 24.28 -19.97 13.90
C THR A 19 25.74 -19.50 14.00
N ALA A 20 26.24 -18.76 12.98
CA ALA A 20 27.57 -18.18 12.99
C ALA A 20 27.80 -17.27 14.20
N LYS A 21 26.85 -16.37 14.46
CA LYS A 21 26.89 -15.45 15.58
C LYS A 21 26.84 -16.17 16.92
N THR A 22 25.97 -17.15 17.07
CA THR A 22 25.85 -17.95 18.29
C THR A 22 27.17 -18.66 18.60
N ALA A 23 27.79 -19.27 17.59
CA ALA A 23 29.10 -19.88 17.73
C ALA A 23 30.18 -18.86 18.13
N ALA A 24 30.19 -17.68 17.51
CA ALA A 24 31.12 -16.59 17.88
C ALA A 24 30.93 -16.13 19.34
N ASP A 25 29.68 -15.99 19.79
CA ASP A 25 29.39 -15.60 21.20
C ASP A 25 29.85 -16.65 22.19
N ILE A 26 29.66 -17.95 21.86
CA ILE A 26 30.12 -19.06 22.73
C ILE A 26 31.65 -19.07 22.79
N CYS A 27 32.35 -19.02 21.65
CA CYS A 27 33.80 -18.98 21.62
C CYS A 27 34.35 -17.80 22.41
N LYS A 28 33.75 -16.62 22.27
CA LYS A 28 34.12 -15.43 23.03
C LYS A 28 33.96 -15.61 24.55
N LYS A 29 32.87 -16.27 25.00
CA LYS A 29 32.66 -16.57 26.44
C LYS A 29 33.69 -17.53 26.98
N GLU A 30 34.13 -18.50 26.14
CA GLU A 30 35.16 -19.47 26.50
C GLU A 30 36.61 -18.92 26.34
N GLY A 31 36.76 -17.61 26.00
CA GLY A 31 38.06 -16.99 25.82
C GLY A 31 38.75 -17.30 24.49
N ILE A 32 38.06 -17.94 23.54
CA ILE A 32 38.56 -18.30 22.22
C ILE A 32 38.26 -17.12 21.27
N ASN A 33 39.28 -16.31 20.96
CA ASN A 33 39.11 -15.08 20.19
C ASN A 33 39.80 -15.10 18.82
N HIS A 34 40.49 -16.18 18.47
CA HIS A 34 41.26 -16.30 17.23
C HIS A 34 40.41 -16.82 16.05
N ILE A 35 39.25 -17.40 16.32
CA ILE A 35 38.39 -17.98 15.30
C ILE A 35 37.56 -16.87 14.62
N GLN A 36 37.53 -16.89 13.30
CA GLN A 36 36.67 -16.05 12.52
C GLN A 36 35.42 -16.83 12.06
N PHE A 37 34.31 -16.12 11.83
CA PHE A 37 33.03 -16.73 11.51
C PHE A 37 32.47 -16.15 10.22
N ILE A 38 31.99 -17.03 9.35
CA ILE A 38 31.24 -16.66 8.12
C ILE A 38 29.84 -17.28 8.21
N GLY A 39 28.84 -16.48 7.92
CA GLY A 39 27.45 -16.90 7.85
C GLY A 39 26.88 -16.88 6.44
N VAL A 40 25.58 -17.08 6.35
CA VAL A 40 24.76 -16.97 5.16
C VAL A 40 23.48 -16.23 5.53
N ASP A 41 22.88 -15.54 4.61
CA ASP A 41 21.67 -14.74 4.56
C ASP A 41 21.97 -13.24 4.39
N ALA A 42 22.91 -12.67 5.11
CA ALA A 42 23.28 -11.25 5.06
C ALA A 42 22.08 -10.30 5.18
N LEU A 43 21.13 -10.61 6.08
CA LEU A 43 19.91 -9.81 6.23
C LEU A 43 20.18 -8.55 7.08
N PRO A 44 19.48 -7.43 6.77
CA PRO A 44 19.47 -6.25 7.65
C PRO A 44 18.95 -6.57 9.05
N GLY A 45 19.55 -5.95 10.06
CA GLY A 45 19.22 -6.21 11.48
C GLY A 45 19.89 -7.45 12.06
N THR A 46 20.57 -8.25 11.23
CA THR A 46 21.29 -9.47 11.65
C THR A 46 22.63 -9.56 10.94
N GLY A 47 22.80 -10.42 9.94
CA GLY A 47 24.08 -10.72 9.29
C GLY A 47 24.83 -9.47 8.80
N LEU A 48 24.14 -8.53 8.17
CA LEU A 48 24.75 -7.27 7.73
C LEU A 48 25.34 -6.47 8.91
N ASP A 49 24.60 -6.36 10.01
CA ASP A 49 25.03 -5.61 11.17
C ASP A 49 26.16 -6.33 11.91
N TRP A 50 26.16 -7.67 11.90
CA TRP A 50 27.24 -8.46 12.50
C TRP A 50 28.54 -8.45 11.67
N VAL A 51 28.45 -8.30 10.36
CA VAL A 51 29.62 -8.01 9.51
C VAL A 51 30.11 -6.57 9.76
N ALA A 52 29.19 -5.60 9.82
CA ALA A 52 29.54 -4.19 10.06
C ALA A 52 30.24 -3.97 11.40
N ASN A 53 29.80 -4.64 12.46
CA ASN A 53 30.40 -4.56 13.80
C ASN A 53 31.52 -5.57 14.02
N LYS A 54 31.94 -6.29 12.97
CA LYS A 54 33.03 -7.28 12.99
C LYS A 54 32.78 -8.50 13.90
N THR A 55 31.54 -8.83 14.21
CA THR A 55 31.20 -10.10 14.88
C THR A 55 31.33 -11.26 13.90
N LEU A 56 30.97 -11.06 12.66
CA LEU A 56 31.25 -11.97 11.55
C LEU A 56 32.31 -11.37 10.62
N LEU A 57 33.18 -12.23 10.08
CA LEU A 57 34.14 -11.83 9.03
C LEU A 57 33.41 -11.47 7.75
N ALA A 58 32.43 -12.29 7.37
CA ALA A 58 31.63 -12.12 6.18
C ALA A 58 30.28 -12.85 6.32
N SER A 59 29.35 -12.51 5.45
CA SER A 59 28.12 -13.28 5.25
C SER A 59 27.82 -13.38 3.75
N VAL A 60 27.27 -14.49 3.32
CA VAL A 60 26.88 -14.72 1.93
C VAL A 60 25.42 -14.29 1.76
N LEU A 61 25.17 -13.27 0.94
CA LEU A 61 23.81 -12.85 0.62
C LEU A 61 23.10 -13.96 -0.17
N TYR A 62 22.05 -14.54 0.44
CA TYR A 62 21.27 -15.59 -0.17
C TYR A 62 20.03 -15.01 -0.90
N PRO A 63 20.00 -15.04 -2.26
CA PRO A 63 18.86 -14.55 -3.00
C PRO A 63 17.69 -15.56 -2.91
N ASN A 64 16.49 -15.08 -2.55
CA ASN A 64 15.32 -15.93 -2.42
C ASN A 64 14.69 -16.39 -3.75
N GLY A 65 15.11 -15.80 -4.88
CA GLY A 65 14.65 -16.16 -6.23
C GLY A 65 13.17 -15.87 -6.53
N GLY A 66 12.46 -15.16 -5.66
CA GLY A 66 11.02 -14.92 -5.83
C GLY A 66 10.65 -14.18 -7.10
N ALA A 67 11.43 -13.16 -7.46
CA ALA A 67 11.20 -12.39 -8.69
C ALA A 67 11.43 -13.25 -9.95
N GLU A 68 12.48 -14.04 -9.96
CA GLU A 68 12.82 -14.98 -11.04
C GLU A 68 11.76 -16.06 -11.17
N ALA A 69 11.26 -16.61 -10.06
CA ALA A 69 10.20 -17.61 -10.05
C ALA A 69 8.90 -17.04 -10.68
N ILE A 70 8.49 -15.82 -10.32
CA ILE A 70 7.30 -15.15 -10.89
C ILE A 70 7.49 -14.90 -12.39
N ARG A 71 8.65 -14.38 -12.81
CA ARG A 71 8.94 -14.16 -14.24
C ARG A 71 8.90 -15.46 -15.03
N THR A 72 9.52 -16.52 -14.52
CA THR A 72 9.53 -17.85 -15.14
C THR A 72 8.12 -18.42 -15.25
N ALA A 73 7.31 -18.33 -14.21
CA ALA A 73 5.92 -18.74 -14.25
C ALA A 73 5.12 -17.98 -15.32
N HIS A 74 5.28 -16.66 -15.38
CA HIS A 74 4.64 -15.83 -16.41
C HIS A 74 5.07 -16.23 -17.83
N GLN A 75 6.37 -16.50 -18.06
CA GLN A 75 6.88 -16.95 -19.35
C GLN A 75 6.31 -18.33 -19.75
N LEU A 76 6.24 -19.26 -18.80
CA LEU A 76 5.64 -20.59 -19.02
C LEU A 76 4.15 -20.49 -19.39
N LEU A 77 3.39 -19.64 -18.68
CA LEU A 77 1.97 -19.42 -18.99
C LEU A 77 1.75 -18.82 -20.37
N ASN A 78 2.71 -18.07 -20.89
CA ASN A 78 2.68 -17.54 -22.24
C ASN A 78 3.35 -18.44 -23.30
N ASN A 79 3.55 -19.73 -22.98
CA ASN A 79 4.19 -20.73 -23.86
C ASN A 79 5.59 -20.31 -24.35
N GLN A 80 6.30 -19.51 -23.58
CA GLN A 80 7.69 -19.14 -23.89
C GLN A 80 8.63 -20.25 -23.41
N ASN A 81 9.73 -20.43 -24.13
CA ASN A 81 10.75 -21.40 -23.74
C ASN A 81 11.57 -20.83 -22.57
N VAL A 82 11.64 -21.57 -21.48
CA VAL A 82 12.39 -21.19 -20.28
C VAL A 82 13.45 -22.20 -19.94
N SER A 83 14.57 -21.75 -19.37
CA SER A 83 15.61 -22.65 -18.88
C SER A 83 15.12 -23.50 -17.73
N ARG A 84 15.46 -24.78 -17.73
CA ARG A 84 15.17 -25.69 -16.60
C ARG A 84 15.99 -25.37 -15.35
N LYS A 85 17.14 -24.69 -15.53
CA LYS A 85 18.03 -24.28 -14.44
C LYS A 85 18.23 -22.77 -14.50
N ILE A 86 17.90 -22.09 -13.43
CA ILE A 86 18.12 -20.67 -13.26
C ILE A 86 19.13 -20.49 -12.13
N GLU A 87 20.28 -19.92 -12.47
CA GLU A 87 21.32 -19.62 -11.48
C GLU A 87 21.12 -18.21 -10.94
N LEU A 88 20.98 -18.12 -9.62
CA LEU A 88 20.87 -16.83 -8.93
C LEU A 88 22.27 -16.34 -8.54
N LYS A 89 22.54 -15.07 -8.82
CA LYS A 89 23.82 -14.46 -8.42
C LYS A 89 23.78 -14.18 -6.93
N THR A 90 24.82 -14.60 -6.24
CA THR A 90 25.04 -14.27 -4.83
C THR A 90 26.25 -13.35 -4.68
N ILE A 91 26.32 -12.65 -3.56
CA ILE A 91 27.40 -11.72 -3.22
C ILE A 91 27.91 -12.08 -1.82
N MET A 92 29.21 -12.12 -1.64
CA MET A 92 29.81 -12.14 -0.31
C MET A 92 29.82 -10.71 0.21
N VAL A 93 29.31 -10.54 1.42
CA VAL A 93 29.30 -9.30 2.17
C VAL A 93 30.41 -9.35 3.20
N ASP A 94 31.33 -8.43 3.13
CA ASP A 94 32.49 -8.30 4.03
C ASP A 94 32.83 -6.83 4.31
N SER A 95 33.94 -6.58 4.97
CA SER A 95 34.38 -5.23 5.30
C SER A 95 34.59 -4.31 4.10
N SER A 96 34.78 -4.85 2.89
CA SER A 96 35.03 -4.05 1.68
C SER A 96 33.76 -3.44 1.08
N ASN A 97 32.60 -4.07 1.27
CA ASN A 97 31.36 -3.68 0.62
C ASN A 97 30.19 -3.39 1.58
N ILE A 98 30.29 -3.74 2.86
CA ILE A 98 29.22 -3.60 3.83
C ILE A 98 28.66 -2.18 3.96
N VAL A 99 29.54 -1.16 3.95
CA VAL A 99 29.11 0.25 4.10
C VAL A 99 28.24 0.67 2.92
N MET A 100 28.65 0.33 1.71
CA MET A 100 27.89 0.63 0.51
C MET A 100 26.53 -0.09 0.50
N LEU A 101 26.50 -1.36 0.88
CA LEU A 101 25.27 -2.14 0.96
C LEU A 101 24.30 -1.58 2.00
N GLN A 102 24.76 -1.21 3.18
CA GLN A 102 23.94 -0.56 4.22
C GLN A 102 23.35 0.76 3.73
N GLN A 103 24.13 1.58 3.03
CA GLN A 103 23.64 2.84 2.43
C GLN A 103 22.55 2.57 1.40
N GLN A 104 22.73 1.57 0.51
CA GLN A 104 21.73 1.19 -0.47
C GLN A 104 20.42 0.70 0.18
N ILE A 105 20.52 -0.15 1.19
CA ILE A 105 19.36 -0.66 1.93
C ILE A 105 18.62 0.48 2.63
N ASN A 106 19.34 1.39 3.30
CA ASN A 106 18.74 2.55 3.94
C ASN A 106 18.01 3.46 2.94
N LYS A 107 18.59 3.63 1.74
CA LYS A 107 17.96 4.38 0.65
C LYS A 107 16.66 3.69 0.19
N ILE A 108 16.70 2.37 -0.02
CA ILE A 108 15.51 1.59 -0.44
C ILE A 108 14.43 1.69 0.64
N ASN A 109 14.76 1.53 1.92
CA ASN A 109 13.82 1.63 3.03
C ASN A 109 13.18 3.02 3.13
N SER A 110 13.97 4.09 2.91
CA SER A 110 13.45 5.45 2.91
C SER A 110 12.52 5.71 1.72
N GLN A 111 12.86 5.19 0.53
CA GLN A 111 11.99 5.25 -0.64
C GLN A 111 10.67 4.50 -0.41
N GLN A 112 10.73 3.31 0.17
CA GLN A 112 9.55 2.51 0.50
C GLN A 112 8.62 3.26 1.47
N LYS A 113 9.17 3.87 2.52
CA LYS A 113 8.39 4.71 3.45
C LYS A 113 7.73 5.89 2.74
N ASN A 114 8.44 6.53 1.81
CA ASN A 114 7.88 7.63 1.03
C ASN A 114 6.74 7.17 0.12
N ILE A 115 6.87 6.01 -0.54
CA ILE A 115 5.81 5.42 -1.37
C ILE A 115 4.56 5.16 -0.53
N VAL A 116 4.69 4.52 0.64
CA VAL A 116 3.56 4.25 1.54
C VAL A 116 2.89 5.56 1.98
N ARG A 117 3.67 6.59 2.33
CA ARG A 117 3.14 7.90 2.70
C ARG A 117 2.39 8.57 1.54
N GLN A 118 2.93 8.51 0.32
CA GLN A 118 2.26 9.05 -0.85
C GLN A 118 0.94 8.33 -1.13
N GLN A 119 0.91 7.01 -0.98
CA GLN A 119 -0.31 6.24 -1.13
C GLN A 119 -1.38 6.67 -0.12
N GLN A 120 -1.03 6.85 1.14
CA GLN A 120 -1.95 7.35 2.17
C GLN A 120 -2.53 8.72 1.80
N LEU A 121 -1.69 9.65 1.32
CA LEU A 121 -2.15 10.98 0.89
C LEU A 121 -3.12 10.89 -0.30
N ILE A 122 -2.85 10.00 -1.26
CA ILE A 122 -3.76 9.77 -2.40
C ILE A 122 -5.10 9.22 -1.91
N ASP A 123 -5.09 8.27 -0.98
CA ASP A 123 -6.31 7.68 -0.42
C ASP A 123 -7.14 8.73 0.34
N GLU A 124 -6.50 9.58 1.16
CA GLU A 124 -7.16 10.70 1.84
C GLU A 124 -7.77 11.70 0.84
N GLN A 125 -7.02 12.10 -0.19
CA GLN A 125 -7.53 13.00 -1.22
C GLN A 125 -8.72 12.39 -1.98
N THR A 126 -8.66 11.10 -2.27
CA THR A 126 -9.75 10.38 -2.94
C THR A 126 -11.01 10.36 -2.08
N GLN A 127 -10.88 10.16 -0.76
CA GLN A 127 -12.01 10.23 0.17
C GLN A 127 -12.64 11.63 0.22
N ILE A 128 -11.81 12.67 0.31
CA ILE A 128 -12.27 14.07 0.30
C ILE A 128 -13.02 14.37 -1.01
N PHE A 129 -12.43 13.99 -2.15
CA PHE A 129 -13.05 14.19 -3.46
C PHE A 129 -14.41 13.47 -3.58
N ASN A 130 -14.50 12.23 -3.14
CA ASN A 130 -15.75 11.48 -3.16
C ASN A 130 -16.82 12.11 -2.25
N THR A 131 -16.43 12.60 -1.08
CA THR A 131 -17.33 13.30 -0.16
C THR A 131 -17.85 14.60 -0.77
N GLN A 132 -16.98 15.41 -1.36
CA GLN A 132 -17.36 16.64 -2.04
C GLN A 132 -18.29 16.38 -3.23
N ARG A 133 -17.97 15.36 -4.05
CA ARG A 133 -18.82 14.97 -5.19
C ARG A 133 -20.22 14.58 -4.73
N ASN A 134 -20.33 13.78 -3.68
CA ASN A 134 -21.61 13.36 -3.14
C ASN A 134 -22.42 14.54 -2.58
N LEU A 135 -21.76 15.47 -1.91
CA LEU A 135 -22.39 16.71 -1.44
C LEU A 135 -22.94 17.56 -2.61
N ILE A 136 -22.15 17.74 -3.65
CA ILE A 136 -22.57 18.48 -4.86
C ILE A 136 -23.78 17.81 -5.52
N LEU A 137 -23.76 16.48 -5.66
CA LEU A 137 -24.89 15.73 -6.23
C LEU A 137 -26.16 15.88 -5.36
N PHE A 138 -26.02 15.84 -4.04
CA PHE A 138 -27.12 16.07 -3.11
C PHE A 138 -27.70 17.49 -3.24
N LEU A 139 -26.85 18.53 -3.33
CA LEU A 139 -27.27 19.91 -3.51
C LEU A 139 -27.98 20.11 -4.87
N LEU A 140 -27.47 19.54 -5.93
CA LEU A 140 -28.10 19.60 -7.25
C LEU A 140 -29.46 18.89 -7.26
N GLY A 141 -29.58 17.74 -6.63
CA GLY A 141 -30.83 17.00 -6.46
C GLY A 141 -31.88 17.77 -5.66
N SER A 142 -31.48 18.40 -4.55
CA SER A 142 -32.35 19.25 -3.74
C SER A 142 -32.84 20.50 -4.49
N LEU A 143 -31.95 21.14 -5.24
CA LEU A 143 -32.31 22.29 -6.09
C LEU A 143 -33.33 21.90 -7.17
N ALA A 144 -33.16 20.77 -7.81
CA ALA A 144 -34.09 20.25 -8.81
C ALA A 144 -35.50 19.99 -8.20
N LEU A 145 -35.55 19.45 -6.98
CA LEU A 145 -36.82 19.25 -6.26
C LEU A 145 -37.51 20.58 -5.91
N ILE A 146 -36.75 21.59 -5.47
CA ILE A 146 -37.29 22.94 -5.18
C ILE A 146 -37.88 23.55 -6.45
N ILE A 147 -37.20 23.46 -7.59
CA ILE A 147 -37.69 23.98 -8.88
C ILE A 147 -38.97 23.25 -9.29
N ALA A 148 -39.00 21.91 -9.20
CA ALA A 148 -40.18 21.12 -9.51
C ALA A 148 -41.38 21.50 -8.63
N PHE A 149 -41.16 21.68 -7.31
CA PHE A 149 -42.19 22.10 -6.38
C PHE A 149 -42.72 23.51 -6.67
N ALA A 150 -41.84 24.46 -6.95
CA ALA A 150 -42.22 25.81 -7.36
C ALA A 150 -43.08 25.80 -8.65
N GLY A 151 -42.67 24.98 -9.65
CA GLY A 151 -43.45 24.77 -10.87
C GLY A 151 -44.84 24.22 -10.59
N LEU A 152 -44.97 23.25 -9.68
CA LEU A 152 -46.25 22.67 -9.26
C LEU A 152 -47.15 23.71 -8.59
N LEU A 153 -46.61 24.55 -7.72
CA LEU A 153 -47.36 25.64 -7.07
C LEU A 153 -47.88 26.65 -8.06
N LEU A 154 -47.06 27.05 -9.04
CA LEU A 154 -47.50 27.95 -10.13
C LEU A 154 -48.60 27.32 -10.97
N TYR A 155 -48.50 26.04 -11.31
CA TYR A 155 -49.55 25.31 -12.02
C TYR A 155 -50.85 25.27 -11.24
N LEU A 156 -50.84 24.90 -9.96
CA LEU A 156 -52.01 24.89 -9.10
C LEU A 156 -52.64 26.28 -8.96
N ARG A 157 -51.82 27.31 -8.77
CA ARG A 157 -52.31 28.69 -8.69
C ARG A 157 -53.04 29.09 -9.96
N LYS A 158 -52.49 28.79 -11.17
CA LYS A 158 -53.15 29.06 -12.46
C LYS A 158 -54.48 28.33 -12.57
N LYS A 159 -54.57 27.05 -12.13
CA LYS A 159 -55.80 26.28 -12.15
C LYS A 159 -56.89 26.87 -11.25
N ILE A 160 -56.52 27.29 -10.01
CA ILE A 160 -57.42 27.95 -9.05
C ILE A 160 -57.94 29.28 -9.60
N VAL A 161 -57.09 30.11 -10.17
CA VAL A 161 -57.45 31.39 -10.76
C VAL A 161 -58.47 31.19 -11.92
N THR A 162 -58.23 30.19 -12.77
CA THR A 162 -59.16 29.86 -13.88
C THR A 162 -60.48 29.37 -13.36
N ALA A 163 -60.49 28.46 -12.37
CA ALA A 163 -61.73 27.97 -11.74
C ALA A 163 -62.55 29.10 -11.09
N ASN A 164 -61.87 30.01 -10.36
CA ASN A 164 -62.55 31.14 -9.73
C ASN A 164 -63.16 32.10 -10.77
N LYS A 165 -62.50 32.34 -11.91
CA LYS A 165 -63.07 33.12 -13.02
C LYS A 165 -64.36 32.48 -13.59
N THR A 166 -64.32 31.15 -13.80
CA THR A 166 -65.48 30.43 -14.30
C THR A 166 -66.65 30.50 -13.32
N LEU A 167 -66.37 30.30 -12.03
CA LEU A 167 -67.40 30.48 -10.99
C LEU A 167 -68.00 31.87 -10.90
N GLN A 168 -67.15 32.88 -11.10
CA GLN A 168 -67.63 34.29 -11.13
C GLN A 168 -68.56 34.53 -12.27
N ILE A 169 -68.23 34.08 -13.51
CA ILE A 169 -69.07 34.18 -14.68
C ILE A 169 -70.44 33.45 -14.45
N GLN A 170 -70.42 32.27 -13.88
CA GLN A 170 -71.63 31.52 -13.59
C GLN A 170 -72.53 32.21 -12.56
N ASN A 171 -71.93 32.81 -11.51
CA ASN A 171 -72.67 33.61 -10.50
C ASN A 171 -73.28 34.87 -11.14
N ASP A 172 -72.58 35.57 -12.00
CA ASP A 172 -73.08 36.72 -12.72
C ASP A 172 -74.27 36.35 -13.62
N GLU A 173 -74.18 35.23 -14.36
CA GLU A 173 -75.28 34.70 -15.17
C GLU A 173 -76.51 34.33 -14.31
N ILE A 174 -76.34 33.67 -13.19
CA ILE A 174 -77.45 33.35 -12.27
C ILE A 174 -78.12 34.62 -11.71
N THR A 175 -77.31 35.64 -11.36
CA THR A 175 -77.84 36.92 -10.88
C THR A 175 -78.63 37.65 -11.95
N VAL A 176 -78.21 37.66 -13.21
CA VAL A 176 -78.95 38.24 -14.34
C VAL A 176 -80.27 37.47 -14.59
N GLN A 177 -80.26 36.14 -14.56
CA GLN A 177 -81.47 35.31 -14.72
C GLN A 177 -82.46 35.55 -13.56
N SER A 178 -82.00 35.62 -12.33
CA SER A 178 -82.84 35.90 -11.17
C SER A 178 -83.56 37.26 -11.27
N ASN A 179 -82.86 38.30 -11.77
CA ASN A 179 -83.43 39.64 -11.94
C ASN A 179 -84.39 39.73 -13.13
N GLN A 180 -84.45 38.74 -14.04
CA GLN A 180 -85.42 38.70 -15.16
C GLN A 180 -86.73 38.00 -14.79
N ILE A 181 -86.79 37.31 -13.65
CA ILE A 181 -87.95 36.52 -13.20
C ILE A 181 -88.82 37.32 -12.21
N ILE A 182 -88.37 38.48 -11.74
CA ILE A 182 -89.11 39.44 -10.92
C ILE A 182 -89.71 40.50 -11.80
#